data_69c2f71bf5fe4ba22d8c9cce00ffeb8c
#
_entry.id   69c2f71bf5fe4ba22d8c9cce00ffeb8c
#
_cell.length_a   1.000
_cell.length_b   1.000
_cell.length_c   1.000
_cell.angle_alpha   90.00
_cell.angle_beta   90.00
_cell.angle_gamma   90.00
#
_symmetry.space_group_name_H-M   'P 1'
#
loop_
_entity.id
_entity.type
_entity.pdbx_description
1 polymer ?
#
loop_
_entity_poly.entity_id
_entity_poly.type
_entity_poly.pdbx_seq_one_letter_code
_entity_poly.pdbx_strand_id
1 'polypeptide(L)'
;MPLALQLDSVEFAYGHGPPVLRGVDLEVEAGEFVGVAGPNGGGKTTLLRLALGLERPLRGTVRLFGEPADRFRDRASLGYLAQRAQLGVQAPATVREVVSAGRAARNSVGRLTAEDREAIEQAIERVGLVDLARRPLSRLSGGQQQRAFIAKALVSDPKLLAFDEPTAGVDVAAQEALAGLLAELNRELGVTILYVSHEFGAIEHVVERLVLVRESIVFDGPPASLPDLWHDPSHTHV
;
A
#
# COMPACT_ATOMS: atom_id res chain seq x y z
N MET A 1 -6.00 13.57 -15.32
CA MET A 1 -4.85 13.90 -14.42
C MET A 1 -3.61 13.14 -14.90
N PRO A 2 -2.36 13.46 -14.47
CA PRO A 2 -1.21 12.63 -14.83
C PRO A 2 -1.36 11.24 -14.22
N LEU A 3 -0.93 10.19 -14.95
CA LEU A 3 -0.96 8.83 -14.43
C LEU A 3 0.17 8.62 -13.40
N ALA A 4 -0.18 8.06 -12.24
CA ALA A 4 0.78 7.59 -11.25
C ALA A 4 1.29 6.19 -11.61
N LEU A 5 0.42 5.34 -12.17
CA LEU A 5 0.72 3.97 -12.54
C LEU A 5 0.02 3.62 -13.86
N GLN A 6 0.73 2.90 -14.74
CA GLN A 6 0.19 2.34 -15.95
C GLN A 6 0.77 0.94 -16.18
N LEU A 7 -0.10 -0.04 -16.38
CA LEU A 7 0.19 -1.38 -16.81
C LEU A 7 -0.47 -1.60 -18.18
N ASP A 8 0.31 -2.05 -19.16
CA ASP A 8 -0.18 -2.33 -20.52
C ASP A 8 0.08 -3.81 -20.84
N SER A 9 -0.97 -4.59 -20.98
CA SER A 9 -0.98 -6.01 -21.35
C SER A 9 0.02 -6.85 -20.57
N VAL A 10 0.09 -6.66 -19.26
CA VAL A 10 1.09 -7.25 -18.38
C VAL A 10 0.80 -8.73 -18.13
N GLU A 11 1.80 -9.57 -18.41
CA GLU A 11 1.82 -11.00 -18.06
C GLU A 11 2.98 -11.28 -17.09
N PHE A 12 2.72 -12.13 -16.10
CA PHE A 12 3.74 -12.51 -15.11
C PHE A 12 3.59 -13.95 -14.61
N ALA A 13 4.73 -14.62 -14.39
CA ALA A 13 4.83 -15.90 -13.69
C ALA A 13 6.11 -15.92 -12.85
N TYR A 14 6.10 -16.66 -11.76
CA TYR A 14 7.30 -16.92 -10.96
C TYR A 14 8.09 -18.10 -11.55
N GLY A 15 9.34 -17.86 -11.92
CA GLY A 15 10.21 -18.87 -12.51
C GLY A 15 9.60 -19.49 -13.77
N HIS A 16 9.48 -20.82 -13.79
CA HIS A 16 8.83 -21.59 -14.87
C HIS A 16 7.42 -22.05 -14.49
N GLY A 17 6.81 -21.47 -13.47
CA GLY A 17 5.47 -21.81 -13.00
C GLY A 17 4.35 -21.33 -13.93
N PRO A 18 3.10 -21.64 -13.60
CA PRO A 18 1.95 -21.11 -14.34
C PRO A 18 1.88 -19.59 -14.23
N PRO A 19 1.29 -18.91 -15.22
CA PRO A 19 1.05 -17.48 -15.16
C PRO A 19 0.20 -17.10 -13.95
N VAL A 20 0.67 -16.09 -13.19
CA VAL A 20 -0.04 -15.51 -12.05
C VAL A 20 -0.89 -14.31 -12.49
N LEU A 21 -0.41 -13.59 -13.52
CA LEU A 21 -1.15 -12.49 -14.14
C LEU A 21 -1.13 -12.66 -15.65
N ARG A 22 -2.27 -12.37 -16.30
CA ARG A 22 -2.51 -12.58 -17.74
C ARG A 22 -3.16 -11.35 -18.36
N GLY A 23 -2.42 -10.62 -19.20
CA GLY A 23 -2.94 -9.51 -20.00
C GLY A 23 -3.60 -8.44 -19.12
N VAL A 24 -2.90 -7.99 -18.08
CA VAL A 24 -3.42 -6.97 -17.14
C VAL A 24 -3.19 -5.59 -17.72
N ASP A 25 -4.28 -4.85 -17.90
CA ASP A 25 -4.29 -3.42 -18.23
C ASP A 25 -4.85 -2.66 -17.03
N LEU A 26 -4.12 -1.67 -16.52
CA LEU A 26 -4.53 -0.86 -15.38
C LEU A 26 -3.88 0.53 -15.48
N GLU A 27 -4.70 1.56 -15.35
CA GLU A 27 -4.25 2.95 -15.21
C GLU A 27 -4.73 3.49 -13.87
N VAL A 28 -3.84 4.15 -13.12
CA VAL A 28 -4.17 4.83 -11.86
C VAL A 28 -3.72 6.27 -11.97
N GLU A 29 -4.64 7.19 -11.73
CA GLU A 29 -4.36 8.62 -11.73
C GLU A 29 -3.60 9.04 -10.47
N ALA A 30 -2.82 10.12 -10.57
CA ALA A 30 -2.15 10.68 -9.39
C ALA A 30 -3.18 11.25 -8.41
N GLY A 31 -3.04 10.87 -7.14
CA GLY A 31 -3.97 11.24 -6.07
C GLY A 31 -5.17 10.30 -5.92
N GLU A 32 -5.31 9.27 -6.75
CA GLU A 32 -6.43 8.32 -6.66
C GLU A 32 -6.22 7.35 -5.48
N PHE A 33 -7.32 6.98 -4.80
CA PHE A 33 -7.34 5.91 -3.81
C PHE A 33 -8.02 4.68 -4.40
N VAL A 34 -7.23 3.67 -4.77
CA VAL A 34 -7.70 2.45 -5.41
C VAL A 34 -7.63 1.27 -4.44
N GLY A 35 -8.77 0.61 -4.24
CA GLY A 35 -8.85 -0.68 -3.59
C GLY A 35 -8.54 -1.80 -4.60
N VAL A 36 -7.69 -2.74 -4.21
CA VAL A 36 -7.39 -3.94 -5.01
C VAL A 36 -7.84 -5.16 -4.22
N ALA A 37 -8.84 -5.87 -4.71
CA ALA A 37 -9.42 -7.03 -4.05
C ALA A 37 -9.35 -8.29 -4.94
N GLY A 38 -9.70 -9.44 -4.37
CA GLY A 38 -9.74 -10.72 -5.08
C GLY A 38 -9.35 -11.89 -4.18
N PRO A 39 -9.47 -13.13 -4.66
CA PRO A 39 -9.20 -14.32 -3.87
C PRO A 39 -7.71 -14.45 -3.51
N ASN A 40 -7.42 -15.28 -2.51
CA ASN A 40 -6.05 -15.66 -2.20
C ASN A 40 -5.42 -16.38 -3.39
N GLY A 41 -4.18 -16.01 -3.74
CA GLY A 41 -3.53 -16.51 -4.95
C GLY A 41 -3.97 -15.82 -6.26
N GLY A 42 -4.95 -14.92 -6.24
CA GLY A 42 -5.46 -14.22 -7.43
C GLY A 42 -4.49 -13.23 -8.09
N GLY A 43 -3.30 -13.02 -7.54
CA GLY A 43 -2.27 -12.16 -8.14
C GLY A 43 -2.16 -10.75 -7.56
N LYS A 44 -2.94 -10.38 -6.52
CA LYS A 44 -2.95 -9.04 -5.92
C LYS A 44 -1.57 -8.52 -5.48
N THR A 45 -0.86 -9.29 -4.63
CA THR A 45 0.51 -8.97 -4.18
C THR A 45 1.48 -8.89 -5.37
N THR A 46 1.30 -9.76 -6.36
CA THR A 46 2.12 -9.77 -7.59
C THR A 46 1.88 -8.50 -8.41
N LEU A 47 0.61 -8.11 -8.59
CA LEU A 47 0.24 -6.86 -9.23
C LEU A 47 0.91 -5.66 -8.54
N LEU A 48 0.83 -5.61 -7.20
CA LEU A 48 1.43 -4.55 -6.41
C LEU A 48 2.96 -4.51 -6.56
N ARG A 49 3.63 -5.66 -6.57
CA ARG A 49 5.08 -5.74 -6.77
C ARG A 49 5.51 -5.29 -8.16
N LEU A 50 4.76 -5.65 -9.19
CA LEU A 50 4.98 -5.18 -10.56
C LEU A 50 4.76 -3.67 -10.65
N ALA A 51 3.66 -3.16 -10.07
CA ALA A 51 3.35 -1.76 -9.99
C ALA A 51 4.47 -0.92 -9.37
N LEU A 52 5.13 -1.45 -8.33
CA LEU A 52 6.27 -0.80 -7.66
C LEU A 52 7.62 -1.05 -8.36
N GLY A 53 7.65 -1.82 -9.46
CA GLY A 53 8.89 -2.20 -10.15
C GLY A 53 9.81 -3.09 -9.31
N LEU A 54 9.24 -3.85 -8.36
CA LEU A 54 9.95 -4.86 -7.56
C LEU A 54 10.07 -6.20 -8.31
N GLU A 55 9.19 -6.41 -9.29
CA GLU A 55 9.23 -7.54 -10.22
C GLU A 55 9.21 -7.00 -11.65
N ARG A 56 9.63 -7.81 -12.62
CA ARG A 56 9.61 -7.48 -14.04
C ARG A 56 8.56 -8.32 -14.76
N PRO A 57 7.69 -7.73 -15.58
CA PRO A 57 6.73 -8.50 -16.34
C PRO A 57 7.44 -9.39 -17.36
N LEU A 58 6.85 -10.56 -17.69
CA LEU A 58 7.28 -11.43 -18.80
C LEU A 58 6.90 -10.80 -20.15
N ARG A 59 5.73 -10.15 -20.20
CA ARG A 59 5.22 -9.38 -21.34
C ARG A 59 4.51 -8.14 -20.86
N GLY A 60 4.33 -7.18 -21.77
CA GLY A 60 3.72 -5.90 -21.47
C GLY A 60 4.70 -4.90 -20.85
N THR A 61 4.18 -3.79 -20.39
CA THR A 61 4.98 -2.71 -19.79
C THR A 61 4.35 -2.18 -18.52
N VAL A 62 5.19 -1.74 -17.58
CA VAL A 62 4.77 -1.07 -16.34
C VAL A 62 5.48 0.28 -16.24
N ARG A 63 4.72 1.34 -16.02
CA ARG A 63 5.23 2.70 -15.85
C ARG A 63 4.77 3.29 -14.52
N LEU A 64 5.68 3.99 -13.86
CA LEU A 64 5.43 4.81 -12.68
C LEU A 64 5.69 6.27 -13.03
N PHE A 65 4.67 7.12 -12.88
CA PHE A 65 4.76 8.55 -13.22
C PHE A 65 5.35 8.79 -14.62
N GLY A 66 4.97 7.94 -15.59
CA GLY A 66 5.44 7.99 -16.98
C GLY A 66 6.80 7.34 -17.25
N GLU A 67 7.58 6.97 -16.23
CA GLU A 67 8.87 6.28 -16.38
C GLU A 67 8.69 4.76 -16.30
N PRO A 68 9.50 3.94 -17.03
CA PRO A 68 9.51 2.49 -16.84
C PRO A 68 9.78 2.13 -15.37
N ALA A 69 8.92 1.28 -14.77
CA ALA A 69 8.95 1.00 -13.34
C ALA A 69 10.28 0.36 -12.88
N ASP A 70 10.93 -0.44 -13.73
CA ASP A 70 12.25 -1.04 -13.45
C ASP A 70 13.41 -0.04 -13.49
N ARG A 71 13.19 1.15 -14.05
CA ARG A 71 14.17 2.25 -14.15
C ARG A 71 13.81 3.47 -13.33
N PHE A 72 12.65 3.46 -12.68
CA PHE A 72 12.18 4.56 -11.85
C PHE A 72 13.19 4.85 -10.71
N ARG A 73 13.73 6.07 -10.67
CA ARG A 73 14.87 6.43 -9.79
C ARG A 73 14.41 6.99 -8.45
N ASP A 74 13.31 7.73 -8.42
CA ASP A 74 12.81 8.38 -7.21
C ASP A 74 12.10 7.37 -6.28
N ARG A 75 12.84 6.34 -5.86
CA ARG A 75 12.32 5.27 -4.97
C ARG A 75 11.84 5.79 -3.62
N ALA A 76 12.34 6.94 -3.18
CA ALA A 76 11.90 7.59 -1.94
C ALA A 76 10.48 8.15 -2.04
N SER A 77 9.97 8.39 -3.26
CA SER A 77 8.57 8.79 -3.48
C SER A 77 7.58 7.61 -3.46
N LEU A 78 8.05 6.39 -3.24
CA LEU A 78 7.22 5.19 -3.13
C LEU A 78 7.25 4.67 -1.70
N GLY A 79 6.09 4.60 -1.04
CA GLY A 79 5.93 3.92 0.25
C GLY A 79 5.33 2.53 0.03
N TYR A 80 5.93 1.50 0.63
CA TYR A 80 5.41 0.13 0.55
C TYR A 80 5.32 -0.50 1.92
N LEU A 81 4.13 -0.95 2.30
CA LEU A 81 3.88 -1.75 3.49
C LEU A 81 3.51 -3.17 3.08
N ALA A 82 4.49 -4.07 3.16
CA ALA A 82 4.29 -5.48 2.85
C ALA A 82 3.58 -6.21 4.00
N GLN A 83 2.78 -7.22 3.67
CA GLN A 83 2.05 -8.09 4.61
C GLN A 83 2.94 -8.65 5.74
N ARG A 84 4.19 -9.02 5.44
CA ARG A 84 5.16 -9.57 6.41
C ARG A 84 5.87 -8.53 7.28
N ALA A 85 5.70 -7.24 7.04
CA ALA A 85 6.35 -6.20 7.85
C ALA A 85 5.92 -6.25 9.33
N GLN A 86 4.75 -6.85 9.62
CA GLN A 86 4.20 -6.99 10.97
C GLN A 86 4.82 -8.13 11.79
N LEU A 87 5.45 -9.12 11.15
CA LEU A 87 5.98 -10.31 11.83
C LEU A 87 7.33 -10.08 12.55
N GLY A 88 7.95 -8.93 12.37
CA GLY A 88 9.29 -8.62 12.90
C GLY A 88 9.33 -7.74 14.15
N VAL A 89 8.19 -7.49 14.82
CA VAL A 89 8.06 -6.47 15.89
C VAL A 89 8.64 -6.91 17.24
N GLN A 90 9.57 -7.82 17.29
CA GLN A 90 10.34 -8.12 18.52
C GLN A 90 11.52 -7.15 18.73
N ALA A 91 11.81 -6.26 17.78
CA ALA A 91 12.85 -5.26 17.95
C ALA A 91 12.44 -4.25 19.05
N PRO A 92 13.37 -3.89 19.97
CA PRO A 92 13.11 -2.93 21.04
C PRO A 92 12.98 -1.49 20.54
N ALA A 93 12.81 -1.29 19.23
CA ALA A 93 12.73 0.01 18.59
C ALA A 93 11.43 0.77 18.99
N THR A 94 11.56 2.03 19.30
CA THR A 94 10.44 2.95 19.56
C THR A 94 9.74 3.35 18.27
N VAL A 95 8.50 3.88 18.37
CA VAL A 95 7.78 4.45 17.22
C VAL A 95 8.65 5.46 16.47
N ARG A 96 9.27 6.40 17.19
CA ARG A 96 10.14 7.41 16.59
C ARG A 96 11.32 6.82 15.83
N GLU A 97 11.98 5.81 16.35
CA GLU A 97 13.10 5.14 15.67
C GLU A 97 12.64 4.44 14.40
N VAL A 98 11.49 3.79 14.44
CA VAL A 98 10.89 3.14 13.26
C VAL A 98 10.54 4.16 12.18
N VAL A 99 9.90 5.28 12.55
CA VAL A 99 9.58 6.36 11.61
C VAL A 99 10.86 6.99 11.06
N SER A 100 11.85 7.24 11.91
CA SER A 100 13.16 7.79 11.50
C SER A 100 13.87 6.92 10.45
N ALA A 101 13.71 5.60 10.52
CA ALA A 101 14.29 4.68 9.52
C ALA A 101 13.70 4.90 8.11
N GLY A 102 12.44 5.37 7.99
CA GLY A 102 11.85 5.76 6.71
C GLY A 102 12.57 6.97 6.09
N ARG A 103 12.99 7.93 6.90
CA ARG A 103 13.70 9.13 6.44
C ARG A 103 15.17 8.84 6.08
N ALA A 104 15.80 7.89 6.77
CA ALA A 104 17.19 7.51 6.50
C ALA A 104 17.41 7.03 5.05
N ALA A 105 16.38 6.54 4.36
CA ALA A 105 16.44 6.16 2.95
C ALA A 105 16.74 7.35 2.00
N ARG A 106 16.47 8.59 2.42
CA ARG A 106 16.79 9.82 1.67
C ARG A 106 18.20 10.36 1.94
N ASN A 107 18.80 10.00 3.07
CA ASN A 107 20.07 10.58 3.53
C ASN A 107 21.22 9.58 3.47
N SER A 108 22.10 9.72 2.48
CA SER A 108 23.31 8.89 2.30
C SER A 108 24.30 8.95 3.47
N VAL A 109 24.19 9.92 4.38
CA VAL A 109 25.18 10.22 5.45
C VAL A 109 24.70 9.78 6.86
N GLY A 110 23.47 9.30 7.00
CA GLY A 110 22.96 8.72 8.27
C GLY A 110 22.70 9.69 9.42
N ARG A 111 22.91 11.01 9.24
CA ARG A 111 22.60 12.03 10.25
C ARG A 111 21.30 12.76 9.90
N LEU A 112 20.33 12.71 10.81
CA LEU A 112 19.07 13.43 10.66
C LEU A 112 19.31 14.94 10.79
N THR A 113 18.85 15.71 9.80
CA THR A 113 18.82 17.15 9.80
C THR A 113 17.70 17.69 10.71
N ALA A 114 17.59 18.99 10.87
CA ALA A 114 16.46 19.61 11.58
C ALA A 114 15.14 19.37 10.82
N GLU A 115 15.16 19.48 9.51
CA GLU A 115 14.03 19.20 8.63
C GLU A 115 13.57 17.72 8.71
N ASP A 116 14.52 16.77 8.77
CA ASP A 116 14.19 15.36 8.95
C ASP A 116 13.48 15.10 10.28
N ARG A 117 13.92 15.77 11.37
CA ARG A 117 13.28 15.64 12.67
C ARG A 117 11.86 16.20 12.66
N GLU A 118 11.66 17.34 12.02
CA GLU A 118 10.34 17.94 11.87
C GLU A 118 9.41 17.03 11.06
N ALA A 119 9.86 16.48 9.92
CA ALA A 119 9.10 15.54 9.13
C ALA A 119 8.72 14.25 9.91
N ILE A 120 9.62 13.77 10.79
CA ILE A 120 9.35 12.63 11.66
C ILE A 120 8.23 12.96 12.66
N GLU A 121 8.28 14.13 13.33
CA GLU A 121 7.24 14.54 14.26
C GLU A 121 5.89 14.72 13.55
N GLN A 122 5.87 15.36 12.40
CA GLN A 122 4.65 15.53 11.59
C GLN A 122 4.06 14.19 11.15
N ALA A 123 4.89 13.23 10.72
CA ALA A 123 4.42 11.92 10.34
C ALA A 123 3.81 11.15 11.53
N ILE A 124 4.39 11.26 12.73
CA ILE A 124 3.88 10.66 13.97
C ILE A 124 2.56 11.31 14.39
N GLU A 125 2.44 12.63 14.27
CA GLU A 125 1.25 13.40 14.58
C GLU A 125 0.09 13.01 13.67
N ARG A 126 0.31 12.95 12.36
CA ARG A 126 -0.70 12.56 11.35
C ARG A 126 -1.34 11.20 11.60
N VAL A 127 -0.60 10.27 12.17
CA VAL A 127 -1.15 8.95 12.51
C VAL A 127 -1.66 8.85 13.95
N GLY A 128 -1.66 9.95 14.72
CA GLY A 128 -2.16 10.00 16.09
C GLY A 128 -1.32 9.24 17.11
N LEU A 129 0.02 9.23 16.96
CA LEU A 129 0.93 8.50 17.85
C LEU A 129 1.88 9.38 18.66
N VAL A 130 1.59 10.68 18.84
CA VAL A 130 2.45 11.65 19.54
C VAL A 130 2.80 11.15 20.94
N ASP A 131 1.78 10.76 21.74
CA ASP A 131 1.96 10.28 23.12
C ASP A 131 2.69 8.95 23.22
N LEU A 132 2.77 8.22 22.12
CA LEU A 132 3.39 6.90 22.00
C LEU A 132 4.75 6.95 21.29
N ALA A 133 5.23 8.13 20.86
CA ALA A 133 6.43 8.29 20.03
C ALA A 133 7.69 7.62 20.62
N ARG A 134 7.82 7.61 21.94
CA ARG A 134 8.94 6.99 22.67
C ARG A 134 8.66 5.56 23.15
N ARG A 135 7.47 5.02 22.87
CA ARG A 135 7.07 3.68 23.30
C ARG A 135 7.65 2.62 22.36
N PRO A 136 8.21 1.53 22.88
CA PRO A 136 8.63 0.40 22.04
C PRO A 136 7.45 -0.16 21.22
N LEU A 137 7.68 -0.49 19.95
CA LEU A 137 6.64 -1.07 19.07
C LEU A 137 6.00 -2.33 19.67
N SER A 138 6.80 -3.18 20.31
CA SER A 138 6.33 -4.40 20.97
C SER A 138 5.31 -4.20 22.09
N ARG A 139 5.15 -2.96 22.57
CA ARG A 139 4.16 -2.59 23.61
C ARG A 139 2.92 -1.89 23.05
N LEU A 140 2.78 -1.82 21.74
CA LEU A 140 1.64 -1.21 21.06
C LEU A 140 0.63 -2.28 20.65
N SER A 141 -0.65 -1.88 20.53
CA SER A 141 -1.67 -2.72 19.88
C SER A 141 -1.35 -2.90 18.39
N GLY A 142 -1.92 -3.93 17.75
CA GLY A 142 -1.74 -4.18 16.32
C GLY A 142 -2.04 -2.95 15.45
N GLY A 143 -3.18 -2.28 15.69
CA GLY A 143 -3.55 -1.06 14.97
C GLY A 143 -2.57 0.11 15.21
N GLN A 144 -2.04 0.26 16.43
CA GLN A 144 -1.01 1.27 16.71
C GLN A 144 0.31 0.96 16.01
N GLN A 145 0.70 -0.31 15.93
CA GLN A 145 1.88 -0.74 15.17
C GLN A 145 1.71 -0.44 13.67
N GLN A 146 0.53 -0.71 13.11
CA GLN A 146 0.22 -0.39 11.72
C GLN A 146 0.34 1.11 11.46
N ARG A 147 -0.24 1.95 12.32
CA ARG A 147 -0.11 3.42 12.24
C ARG A 147 1.36 3.86 12.27
N ALA A 148 2.22 3.22 13.08
CA ALA A 148 3.64 3.51 13.12
C ALA A 148 4.34 3.15 11.79
N PHE A 149 3.97 2.03 11.14
CA PHE A 149 4.49 1.67 9.82
C PHE A 149 3.96 2.60 8.71
N ILE A 150 2.72 3.08 8.82
CA ILE A 150 2.20 4.12 7.91
C ILE A 150 3.01 5.41 8.08
N ALA A 151 3.26 5.87 9.31
CA ALA A 151 4.10 7.03 9.55
C ALA A 151 5.51 6.85 8.97
N LYS A 152 6.09 5.66 9.09
CA LYS A 152 7.37 5.31 8.44
C LYS A 152 7.31 5.43 6.92
N ALA A 153 6.21 5.07 6.28
CA ALA A 153 6.05 5.22 4.84
C ALA A 153 5.81 6.69 4.44
N LEU A 154 5.07 7.43 5.26
CA LEU A 154 4.74 8.84 5.02
C LEU A 154 5.92 9.79 5.18
N VAL A 155 6.85 9.49 6.10
CA VAL A 155 7.95 10.40 6.46
C VAL A 155 8.87 10.73 5.29
N SER A 156 8.89 9.91 4.25
CA SER A 156 9.63 10.16 3.01
C SER A 156 8.89 11.05 2.01
N ASP A 157 7.72 11.59 2.37
CA ASP A 157 6.87 12.40 1.49
C ASP A 157 6.59 11.68 0.16
N PRO A 158 5.91 10.51 0.22
CA PRO A 158 5.70 9.68 -0.94
C PRO A 158 4.61 10.26 -1.86
N LYS A 159 4.76 10.03 -3.17
CA LYS A 159 3.73 10.30 -4.18
C LYS A 159 2.76 9.13 -4.34
N LEU A 160 3.21 7.92 -4.00
CA LEU A 160 2.42 6.69 -4.04
C LEU A 160 2.69 5.84 -2.80
N LEU A 161 1.60 5.40 -2.16
CA LEU A 161 1.61 4.45 -1.05
C LEU A 161 0.94 3.16 -1.49
N ALA A 162 1.60 2.05 -1.25
CA ALA A 162 1.09 0.72 -1.56
C ALA A 162 1.02 -0.13 -0.28
N PHE A 163 -0.15 -0.68 -0.01
CA PHE A 163 -0.44 -1.49 1.18
C PHE A 163 -0.85 -2.90 0.76
N ASP A 164 -0.12 -3.90 1.23
CA ASP A 164 -0.39 -5.31 0.93
C ASP A 164 -0.96 -5.99 2.18
N GLU A 165 -2.29 -6.10 2.25
CA GLU A 165 -3.05 -6.65 3.37
C GLU A 165 -2.62 -6.07 4.74
N PRO A 166 -2.65 -4.75 4.91
CA PRO A 166 -2.12 -4.11 6.11
C PRO A 166 -2.93 -4.45 7.37
N THR A 167 -4.17 -4.95 7.22
CA THR A 167 -5.11 -5.24 8.31
C THR A 167 -5.21 -6.72 8.67
N ALA A 168 -4.36 -7.58 8.10
CA ALA A 168 -4.39 -9.00 8.42
C ALA A 168 -4.20 -9.26 9.93
N GLY A 169 -5.20 -9.90 10.56
CA GLY A 169 -5.18 -10.22 12.00
C GLY A 169 -5.56 -9.06 12.94
N VAL A 170 -6.18 -8.00 12.43
CA VAL A 170 -6.69 -6.86 13.22
C VAL A 170 -8.22 -6.91 13.21
N ASP A 171 -8.84 -6.47 14.31
CA ASP A 171 -10.30 -6.41 14.42
C ASP A 171 -10.93 -5.39 13.44
N VAL A 172 -12.22 -5.59 13.13
CA VAL A 172 -12.96 -4.79 12.12
C VAL A 172 -12.93 -3.29 12.47
N ALA A 173 -13.10 -2.92 13.73
CA ALA A 173 -13.09 -1.51 14.12
C ALA A 173 -11.73 -0.83 13.87
N ALA A 174 -10.62 -1.56 14.08
CA ALA A 174 -9.29 -1.06 13.78
C ALA A 174 -9.02 -1.03 12.28
N GLN A 175 -9.60 -1.95 11.49
CA GLN A 175 -9.54 -1.92 10.02
C GLN A 175 -10.25 -0.67 9.46
N GLU A 176 -11.47 -0.40 9.91
CA GLU A 176 -12.25 0.80 9.52
C GLU A 176 -11.52 2.09 9.90
N ALA A 177 -10.98 2.15 11.13
CA ALA A 177 -10.21 3.30 11.59
C ALA A 177 -8.93 3.52 10.77
N LEU A 178 -8.30 2.45 10.28
CA LEU A 178 -7.14 2.52 9.40
C LEU A 178 -7.54 3.02 8.00
N ALA A 179 -8.60 2.46 7.43
CA ALA A 179 -9.13 2.86 6.14
C ALA A 179 -9.52 4.35 6.13
N GLY A 180 -10.20 4.82 7.19
CA GLY A 180 -10.52 6.23 7.39
C GLY A 180 -9.29 7.13 7.45
N LEU A 181 -8.26 6.73 8.21
CA LEU A 181 -6.97 7.45 8.27
C LEU A 181 -6.33 7.55 6.87
N LEU A 182 -6.31 6.47 6.10
CA LEU A 182 -5.73 6.47 4.75
C LEU A 182 -6.51 7.38 3.79
N ALA A 183 -7.85 7.39 3.88
CA ALA A 183 -8.69 8.30 3.09
C ALA A 183 -8.44 9.77 3.43
N GLU A 184 -8.24 10.09 4.72
CA GLU A 184 -7.88 11.43 5.17
C GLU A 184 -6.50 11.84 4.62
N LEU A 185 -5.50 10.98 4.75
CA LEU A 185 -4.15 11.21 4.21
C LEU A 185 -4.15 11.38 2.68
N ASN A 186 -4.92 10.57 1.95
CA ASN A 186 -5.07 10.71 0.50
C ASN A 186 -5.63 12.10 0.15
N ARG A 187 -6.73 12.51 0.78
CA ARG A 187 -7.38 13.80 0.54
C ARG A 187 -6.51 15.00 0.91
N GLU A 188 -5.80 14.95 2.04
CA GLU A 188 -4.99 16.07 2.54
C GLU A 188 -3.67 16.23 1.79
N LEU A 189 -3.02 15.12 1.45
CA LEU A 189 -1.69 15.11 0.87
C LEU A 189 -1.70 14.92 -0.66
N GLY A 190 -2.84 14.53 -1.23
CA GLY A 190 -2.93 14.17 -2.65
C GLY A 190 -2.06 12.95 -3.02
N VAL A 191 -1.71 12.11 -2.03
CA VAL A 191 -0.90 10.91 -2.25
C VAL A 191 -1.75 9.82 -2.91
N THR A 192 -1.22 9.18 -3.97
CA THR A 192 -1.89 8.03 -4.59
C THR A 192 -1.82 6.82 -3.66
N ILE A 193 -2.93 6.10 -3.48
CA ILE A 193 -2.98 4.93 -2.61
C ILE A 193 -3.44 3.69 -3.38
N LEU A 194 -2.66 2.61 -3.29
CA LEU A 194 -3.04 1.26 -3.70
C LEU A 194 -3.22 0.41 -2.44
N TYR A 195 -4.43 -0.02 -2.15
CA TYR A 195 -4.74 -0.79 -0.96
C TYR A 195 -5.21 -2.20 -1.33
N VAL A 196 -4.37 -3.19 -1.10
CA VAL A 196 -4.72 -4.60 -1.31
C VAL A 196 -5.38 -5.17 -0.07
N SER A 197 -6.56 -5.78 -0.23
CA SER A 197 -7.27 -6.53 0.81
C SER A 197 -7.95 -7.76 0.23
N HIS A 198 -8.09 -8.80 1.05
CA HIS A 198 -8.98 -9.92 0.76
C HIS A 198 -10.34 -9.74 1.45
N GLU A 199 -10.41 -8.86 2.47
CA GLU A 199 -11.64 -8.46 3.16
C GLU A 199 -12.14 -7.12 2.61
N PHE A 200 -13.16 -7.17 1.79
CA PHE A 200 -13.67 -6.05 1.03
C PHE A 200 -14.41 -5.02 1.88
N GLY A 201 -15.23 -5.49 2.83
CA GLY A 201 -16.16 -4.65 3.58
C GLY A 201 -15.54 -3.49 4.35
N ALA A 202 -14.27 -3.62 4.78
CA ALA A 202 -13.61 -2.57 5.56
C ALA A 202 -13.19 -1.34 4.73
N ILE A 203 -13.00 -1.50 3.39
CA ILE A 203 -12.50 -0.43 2.53
C ILE A 203 -13.52 0.08 1.50
N GLU A 204 -14.61 -0.65 1.26
CA GLU A 204 -15.60 -0.29 0.23
C GLU A 204 -16.21 1.10 0.45
N HIS A 205 -16.28 1.57 1.69
CA HIS A 205 -16.86 2.87 2.05
C HIS A 205 -15.88 4.05 1.89
N VAL A 206 -14.60 3.77 1.70
CA VAL A 206 -13.55 4.82 1.63
C VAL A 206 -12.86 4.89 0.29
N VAL A 207 -12.93 3.84 -0.54
CA VAL A 207 -12.36 3.85 -1.89
C VAL A 207 -13.39 4.32 -2.92
N GLU A 208 -12.95 5.17 -3.83
CA GLU A 208 -13.79 5.61 -4.95
C GLU A 208 -13.76 4.62 -6.11
N ARG A 209 -12.71 3.81 -6.21
CA ARG A 209 -12.51 2.81 -7.26
C ARG A 209 -11.98 1.51 -6.70
N LEU A 210 -12.54 0.42 -7.20
CA LEU A 210 -12.20 -0.93 -6.86
C LEU A 210 -11.73 -1.69 -8.11
N VAL A 211 -10.63 -2.40 -7.97
CA VAL A 211 -10.09 -3.32 -8.98
C VAL A 211 -10.12 -4.73 -8.43
N LEU A 212 -10.87 -5.64 -9.05
CA LEU A 212 -10.86 -7.05 -8.70
C LEU A 212 -9.89 -7.82 -9.58
N VAL A 213 -8.98 -8.55 -8.92
CA VAL A 213 -7.91 -9.31 -9.57
C VAL A 213 -8.09 -10.80 -9.34
N ARG A 214 -8.21 -11.55 -10.45
CA ARG A 214 -8.21 -13.02 -10.49
C ARG A 214 -7.44 -13.46 -11.72
N GLU A 215 -6.11 -13.54 -11.63
CA GLU A 215 -5.15 -13.70 -12.74
C GLU A 215 -5.21 -12.56 -13.79
N SER A 216 -6.35 -11.91 -13.95
CA SER A 216 -6.59 -10.73 -14.77
C SER A 216 -7.49 -9.76 -13.98
N ILE A 217 -7.70 -8.57 -14.50
CA ILE A 217 -8.71 -7.65 -13.94
C ILE A 217 -10.08 -8.12 -14.41
N VAL A 218 -10.95 -8.49 -13.46
CA VAL A 218 -12.31 -8.98 -13.71
C VAL A 218 -13.37 -7.92 -13.42
N PHE A 219 -13.01 -6.87 -12.69
CA PHE A 219 -13.84 -5.68 -12.45
C PHE A 219 -12.92 -4.48 -12.21
N ASP A 220 -13.34 -3.33 -12.70
CA ASP A 220 -12.67 -2.04 -12.47
C ASP A 220 -13.73 -0.93 -12.52
N GLY A 221 -13.99 -0.31 -11.37
CA GLY A 221 -15.02 0.72 -11.26
C GLY A 221 -15.39 1.05 -9.81
N PRO A 222 -16.41 1.91 -9.62
CA PRO A 222 -16.86 2.27 -8.28
C PRO A 222 -17.44 1.06 -7.54
N PRO A 223 -17.19 0.93 -6.22
CA PRO A 223 -17.68 -0.21 -5.40
C PRO A 223 -19.18 -0.47 -5.54
N ALA A 224 -19.98 0.60 -5.64
CA ALA A 224 -21.43 0.52 -5.78
C ALA A 224 -21.90 -0.17 -7.09
N SER A 225 -21.01 -0.33 -8.07
CA SER A 225 -21.28 -1.03 -9.33
C SER A 225 -20.82 -2.49 -9.31
N LEU A 226 -20.33 -2.97 -8.16
CA LEU A 226 -19.90 -4.36 -8.02
C LEU A 226 -21.11 -5.30 -8.15
N PRO A 227 -21.07 -6.34 -9.00
CA PRO A 227 -22.12 -7.33 -9.09
C PRO A 227 -22.39 -8.02 -7.74
N ASP A 228 -23.68 -8.26 -7.39
CA ASP A 228 -24.12 -8.87 -6.12
C ASP A 228 -23.41 -10.20 -5.77
N LEU A 229 -22.98 -10.94 -6.77
CA LEU A 229 -22.24 -12.20 -6.61
C LEU A 229 -20.93 -12.06 -5.79
N TRP A 230 -20.36 -10.85 -5.70
CA TRP A 230 -19.13 -10.58 -4.96
C TRP A 230 -19.37 -10.12 -3.53
N HIS A 231 -20.63 -9.82 -3.16
CA HIS A 231 -21.04 -9.54 -1.79
C HIS A 231 -21.34 -10.81 -0.98
N ASP A 232 -21.36 -12.00 -1.63
CA ASP A 232 -21.60 -13.27 -0.95
C ASP A 232 -20.32 -13.76 -0.25
N PRO A 233 -20.32 -13.93 1.09
CA PRO A 233 -19.19 -14.40 1.87
C PRO A 233 -18.66 -15.77 1.42
N SER A 234 -19.48 -16.57 0.71
CA SER A 234 -19.07 -17.89 0.19
C SER A 234 -18.06 -17.83 -0.95
N HIS A 235 -17.93 -16.69 -1.65
CA HIS A 235 -16.99 -16.52 -2.75
C HIS A 235 -15.57 -16.07 -2.32
N THR A 236 -15.37 -15.75 -1.04
CA THR A 236 -14.05 -15.39 -0.49
C THR A 236 -13.17 -16.60 -0.16
N HIS A 237 -13.71 -17.82 -0.26
CA HIS A 237 -13.03 -19.06 0.16
C HIS A 237 -12.84 -20.12 -0.96
N VAL A 238 -12.98 -19.77 -2.22
CA VAL A 238 -12.75 -20.73 -3.34
C VAL A 238 -11.55 -20.32 -4.17
#